data_48bd1cd02e3292601aec2dfd6471c996
#
_entry.id   48bd1cd02e3292601aec2dfd6471c996
#
_cell.length_a   1.000
_cell.length_b   1.000
_cell.length_c   1.000
_cell.angle_alpha   90.00
_cell.angle_beta   90.00
_cell.angle_gamma   90.00
#
_symmetry.space_group_name_H-M   'P 1'
#
loop_
_entity.id
_entity.type
_entity.pdbx_description
1 polymer ?
#
loop_
_entity_poly.entity_id
_entity_poly.type
_entity_poly.pdbx_seq_one_letter_code
_entity_poly.pdbx_strand_id
1 'polypeptide(L)'
;MRVLITGGAGFLGSHLTDRLLQDGHEIICMDNLFTGSKRNIAHLMQNTNFEFLRHDVTDPFKLEVDQIYNLACPASPVHYQYNAIKTIKTSVMGAINCLGLAKRVNARVFQASTSEVYGDPEVHPQPESYWGSVNPIGIRSCYDEGKRCAETLFFDYHRQNGVDIRIVRIFNTYGPRMSPEDGRVVSNFIVQALRGEDITIYGDGSQTRSFCYYSDLIDGFVRLMEQDKLVGPVNIGNPGEFTMLELAEKVIQLTGTQSRIVHEALPADDPKQRQPDIELAKTELGWEPRVELDEGLVETIDYFRTYLDS
;
A
#
# COMPACT_ATOMS: atom_id res chain seq x y z
N MET A 1 -18.76 10.99 -10.07
CA MET A 1 -18.56 9.63 -10.62
C MET A 1 -18.83 8.61 -9.52
N ARG A 2 -19.22 7.41 -9.89
CA ARG A 2 -19.36 6.29 -8.96
C ARG A 2 -18.09 5.43 -8.98
N VAL A 3 -17.42 5.30 -7.85
CA VAL A 3 -16.09 4.70 -7.74
C VAL A 3 -16.12 3.47 -6.84
N LEU A 4 -15.59 2.34 -7.33
CA LEU A 4 -15.34 1.15 -6.51
C LEU A 4 -13.93 1.19 -5.94
N ILE A 5 -13.80 1.02 -4.61
CA ILE A 5 -12.51 0.82 -3.95
C ILE A 5 -12.52 -0.56 -3.30
N THR A 6 -11.77 -1.53 -3.86
CA THR A 6 -11.56 -2.82 -3.20
C THR A 6 -10.45 -2.69 -2.15
N GLY A 7 -10.62 -3.34 -0.98
CA GLY A 7 -9.74 -3.08 0.16
C GLY A 7 -9.99 -1.72 0.81
N GLY A 8 -11.19 -1.15 0.61
CA GLY A 8 -11.53 0.21 1.02
C GLY A 8 -11.61 0.44 2.54
N ALA A 9 -11.75 -0.62 3.35
CA ALA A 9 -11.67 -0.53 4.81
C ALA A 9 -10.24 -0.75 5.36
N GLY A 10 -9.27 -0.97 4.48
CA GLY A 10 -7.85 -1.09 4.82
C GLY A 10 -7.18 0.27 5.08
N PHE A 11 -5.87 0.25 5.36
CA PHE A 11 -5.06 1.44 5.61
C PHE A 11 -5.20 2.46 4.47
N LEU A 12 -4.65 2.17 3.30
CA LEU A 12 -4.68 3.12 2.17
C LEU A 12 -6.07 3.30 1.57
N GLY A 13 -6.86 2.21 1.51
CA GLY A 13 -8.21 2.27 0.96
C GLY A 13 -9.14 3.23 1.69
N SER A 14 -9.06 3.30 3.02
CA SER A 14 -9.89 4.21 3.81
C SER A 14 -9.50 5.68 3.63
N HIS A 15 -8.22 5.98 3.49
CA HIS A 15 -7.75 7.34 3.18
C HIS A 15 -8.13 7.76 1.76
N LEU A 16 -8.01 6.85 0.79
CA LEU A 16 -8.48 7.11 -0.57
C LEU A 16 -9.99 7.34 -0.61
N THR A 17 -10.76 6.58 0.17
CA THR A 17 -12.20 6.76 0.31
C THR A 17 -12.54 8.17 0.80
N ASP A 18 -11.89 8.64 1.86
CA ASP A 18 -12.08 10.01 2.37
C ASP A 18 -11.77 11.07 1.31
N ARG A 19 -10.64 10.93 0.63
CA ARG A 19 -10.21 11.88 -0.40
C ARG A 19 -11.22 11.95 -1.54
N LEU A 20 -11.65 10.82 -2.08
CA LEU A 20 -12.57 10.80 -3.22
C LEU A 20 -13.99 11.26 -2.85
N LEU A 21 -14.44 11.04 -1.60
CA LEU A 21 -15.68 11.62 -1.09
C LEU A 21 -15.59 13.15 -0.98
N GLN A 22 -14.44 13.70 -0.53
CA GLN A 22 -14.18 15.14 -0.49
C GLN A 22 -14.16 15.74 -1.90
N ASP A 23 -13.67 14.99 -2.89
CA ASP A 23 -13.68 15.39 -4.31
C ASP A 23 -15.08 15.25 -4.96
N GLY A 24 -16.11 14.84 -4.18
CA GLY A 24 -17.51 14.81 -4.61
C GLY A 24 -17.92 13.52 -5.36
N HIS A 25 -17.20 12.43 -5.19
CA HIS A 25 -17.53 11.13 -5.78
C HIS A 25 -18.50 10.33 -4.89
N GLU A 26 -19.25 9.41 -5.50
CA GLU A 26 -20.00 8.35 -4.82
C GLU A 26 -19.09 7.12 -4.71
N ILE A 27 -18.93 6.59 -3.50
CA ILE A 27 -17.93 5.52 -3.21
C ILE A 27 -18.62 4.23 -2.78
N ILE A 28 -18.28 3.13 -3.47
CA ILE A 28 -18.52 1.77 -3.02
C ILE A 28 -17.22 1.24 -2.40
N CYS A 29 -17.17 1.13 -1.08
CA CYS A 29 -16.09 0.53 -0.33
C CYS A 29 -16.31 -0.98 -0.21
N MET A 30 -15.59 -1.79 -0.98
CA MET A 30 -15.64 -3.25 -0.92
C MET A 30 -14.50 -3.79 -0.08
N ASP A 31 -14.81 -4.59 0.94
CA ASP A 31 -13.80 -5.22 1.79
C ASP A 31 -14.36 -6.50 2.45
N ASN A 32 -13.53 -7.53 2.63
CA ASN A 32 -13.90 -8.73 3.38
C ASN A 32 -13.58 -8.64 4.88
N LEU A 33 -12.90 -7.56 5.29
CA LEU A 33 -12.41 -7.28 6.64
C LEU A 33 -11.39 -8.30 7.17
N PHE A 34 -10.56 -8.86 6.29
CA PHE A 34 -9.46 -9.74 6.70
C PHE A 34 -8.32 -8.94 7.37
N THR A 35 -7.87 -7.86 6.72
CA THR A 35 -6.91 -6.90 7.29
C THR A 35 -7.50 -5.51 7.44
N GLY A 36 -8.61 -5.23 6.76
CA GLY A 36 -9.38 -4.01 6.89
C GLY A 36 -10.19 -3.97 8.18
N SER A 37 -10.54 -2.77 8.64
CA SER A 37 -11.31 -2.56 9.86
C SER A 37 -12.47 -1.61 9.63
N LYS A 38 -13.65 -1.96 10.17
CA LYS A 38 -14.80 -1.05 10.21
C LYS A 38 -14.48 0.26 10.94
N ARG A 39 -13.53 0.27 11.88
CA ARG A 39 -13.08 1.47 12.57
C ARG A 39 -12.58 2.53 11.58
N ASN A 40 -11.87 2.11 10.52
CA ASN A 40 -11.30 3.03 9.52
C ASN A 40 -12.36 3.76 8.69
N ILE A 41 -13.58 3.22 8.59
CA ILE A 41 -14.70 3.74 7.79
C ILE A 41 -15.93 4.10 8.63
N ALA A 42 -15.85 4.00 9.96
CA ALA A 42 -17.01 4.19 10.85
C ALA A 42 -17.63 5.59 10.71
N HIS A 43 -16.80 6.61 10.51
CA HIS A 43 -17.22 8.01 10.33
C HIS A 43 -17.98 8.24 9.03
N LEU A 44 -17.92 7.31 8.06
CA LEU A 44 -18.56 7.41 6.75
C LEU A 44 -19.93 6.73 6.69
N MET A 45 -20.30 5.93 7.69
CA MET A 45 -21.51 5.08 7.64
C MET A 45 -22.84 5.85 7.50
N GLN A 46 -22.84 7.16 7.80
CA GLN A 46 -24.00 8.04 7.63
C GLN A 46 -23.90 8.94 6.39
N ASN A 47 -22.83 8.84 5.61
CA ASN A 47 -22.65 9.63 4.39
C ASN A 47 -23.46 9.01 3.26
N THR A 48 -24.35 9.79 2.64
CA THR A 48 -25.23 9.32 1.56
C THR A 48 -24.49 8.95 0.27
N ASN A 49 -23.28 9.42 0.09
CA ASN A 49 -22.40 9.10 -1.05
C ASN A 49 -21.44 7.94 -0.75
N PHE A 50 -21.62 7.23 0.37
CA PHE A 50 -20.79 6.10 0.77
C PHE A 50 -21.62 4.84 0.97
N GLU A 51 -21.18 3.75 0.34
CA GLU A 51 -21.75 2.41 0.51
C GLU A 51 -20.65 1.44 0.94
N PHE A 52 -20.88 0.69 2.03
CA PHE A 52 -20.00 -0.41 2.43
C PHE A 52 -20.55 -1.75 1.95
N LEU A 53 -19.78 -2.43 1.09
CA LEU A 53 -20.08 -3.75 0.58
C LEU A 53 -19.11 -4.78 1.19
N ARG A 54 -19.60 -5.64 2.10
CA ARG A 54 -18.78 -6.74 2.62
C ARG A 54 -18.70 -7.85 1.58
N HIS A 55 -17.59 -7.95 0.87
CA HIS A 55 -17.38 -8.94 -0.20
C HIS A 55 -15.91 -9.30 -0.35
N ASP A 56 -15.65 -10.53 -0.76
CA ASP A 56 -14.30 -11.00 -1.07
C ASP A 56 -14.01 -10.85 -2.57
N VAL A 57 -12.95 -10.14 -2.94
CA VAL A 57 -12.62 -9.86 -4.34
C VAL A 57 -12.28 -11.12 -5.14
N THR A 58 -12.03 -12.26 -4.49
CA THR A 58 -11.83 -13.54 -5.18
C THR A 58 -13.12 -14.14 -5.72
N ASP A 59 -14.27 -13.70 -5.20
CA ASP A 59 -15.60 -14.09 -5.69
C ASP A 59 -16.08 -13.09 -6.74
N PRO A 60 -16.77 -13.54 -7.81
CA PRO A 60 -17.27 -12.65 -8.85
C PRO A 60 -18.29 -11.62 -8.32
N PHE A 61 -18.21 -10.40 -8.82
CA PHE A 61 -19.16 -9.33 -8.51
C PHE A 61 -19.55 -8.52 -9.74
N LYS A 62 -20.72 -7.90 -9.68
CA LYS A 62 -21.26 -7.06 -10.76
C LYS A 62 -21.77 -5.76 -10.16
N LEU A 63 -21.24 -4.65 -10.59
CA LEU A 63 -21.57 -3.29 -10.14
C LEU A 63 -21.59 -2.37 -11.35
N GLU A 64 -22.28 -1.24 -11.24
CA GLU A 64 -22.22 -0.17 -12.24
C GLU A 64 -21.37 0.95 -11.65
N VAL A 65 -20.18 1.17 -12.22
CA VAL A 65 -19.18 2.13 -11.74
C VAL A 65 -18.40 2.76 -12.90
N ASP A 66 -17.89 3.95 -12.67
CA ASP A 66 -17.10 4.70 -13.65
C ASP A 66 -15.59 4.42 -13.47
N GLN A 67 -15.16 4.17 -12.24
CA GLN A 67 -13.75 3.91 -11.89
C GLN A 67 -13.65 2.80 -10.85
N ILE A 68 -12.52 2.08 -10.90
CA ILE A 68 -12.19 0.99 -9.96
C ILE A 68 -10.77 1.20 -9.44
N TYR A 69 -10.61 1.26 -8.10
CA TYR A 69 -9.31 1.18 -7.45
C TYR A 69 -9.16 -0.19 -6.81
N ASN A 70 -8.30 -1.04 -7.37
CA ASN A 70 -8.01 -2.37 -6.84
C ASN A 70 -6.85 -2.31 -5.84
N LEU A 71 -7.18 -2.15 -4.53
CA LEU A 71 -6.22 -2.13 -3.42
C LEU A 71 -6.30 -3.40 -2.56
N ALA A 72 -7.26 -4.29 -2.80
CA ALA A 72 -7.48 -5.47 -1.98
C ALA A 72 -6.33 -6.48 -2.11
N CYS A 73 -5.49 -6.54 -1.10
CA CYS A 73 -4.50 -7.60 -0.88
C CYS A 73 -3.90 -7.45 0.53
N PRO A 74 -3.67 -8.54 1.29
CA PRO A 74 -2.78 -8.47 2.45
C PRO A 74 -1.40 -7.99 2.00
N ALA A 75 -0.87 -6.94 2.63
CA ALA A 75 0.33 -6.26 2.15
C ALA A 75 1.49 -6.26 3.16
N SER A 76 1.31 -6.85 4.34
CA SER A 76 2.38 -7.02 5.31
C SER A 76 2.81 -8.49 5.44
N PRO A 77 4.09 -8.77 5.76
CA PRO A 77 4.60 -10.14 5.85
C PRO A 77 3.79 -11.05 6.77
N VAL A 78 3.41 -10.54 7.95
CA VAL A 78 2.60 -11.28 8.92
C VAL A 78 1.27 -11.76 8.32
N HIS A 79 0.60 -10.90 7.56
CA HIS A 79 -0.71 -11.18 7.01
C HIS A 79 -0.65 -12.00 5.71
N TYR A 80 0.24 -11.67 4.77
CA TYR A 80 0.27 -12.39 3.49
C TYR A 80 0.87 -13.79 3.63
N GLN A 81 1.74 -14.04 4.62
CA GLN A 81 2.29 -15.36 4.90
C GLN A 81 1.32 -16.24 5.71
N TYR A 82 0.45 -15.64 6.54
CA TYR A 82 -0.55 -16.39 7.31
C TYR A 82 -1.43 -17.28 6.44
N ASN A 83 -1.83 -16.79 5.26
CA ASN A 83 -2.54 -17.59 4.27
C ASN A 83 -2.03 -17.27 2.87
N ALA A 84 -0.86 -17.82 2.53
CA ALA A 84 -0.16 -17.57 1.28
C ALA A 84 -1.01 -17.92 0.03
N ILE A 85 -1.79 -19.01 0.08
CA ILE A 85 -2.68 -19.40 -1.02
C ILE A 85 -3.80 -18.37 -1.21
N LYS A 86 -4.38 -17.84 -0.13
CA LYS A 86 -5.39 -16.79 -0.22
C LYS A 86 -4.80 -15.49 -0.75
N THR A 87 -3.57 -15.17 -0.36
CA THR A 87 -2.87 -13.95 -0.82
C THR A 87 -2.69 -13.97 -2.34
N ILE A 88 -2.13 -15.05 -2.91
CA ILE A 88 -1.97 -15.13 -4.36
C ILE A 88 -3.33 -15.15 -5.10
N LYS A 89 -4.34 -15.86 -4.55
CA LYS A 89 -5.71 -15.82 -5.11
C LYS A 89 -6.27 -14.39 -5.10
N THR A 90 -6.10 -13.63 -4.02
CA THR A 90 -6.57 -12.25 -3.93
C THR A 90 -5.91 -11.37 -4.99
N SER A 91 -4.60 -11.48 -5.19
CA SER A 91 -3.88 -10.74 -6.21
C SER A 91 -4.33 -11.10 -7.63
N VAL A 92 -4.47 -12.40 -7.94
CA VAL A 92 -4.72 -12.87 -9.31
C VAL A 92 -6.23 -12.85 -9.63
N MET A 93 -7.07 -13.51 -8.82
CA MET A 93 -8.52 -13.57 -9.07
C MET A 93 -9.17 -12.22 -8.85
N GLY A 94 -8.73 -11.45 -7.83
CA GLY A 94 -9.18 -10.09 -7.61
C GLY A 94 -8.89 -9.18 -8.80
N ALA A 95 -7.69 -9.27 -9.39
CA ALA A 95 -7.35 -8.57 -10.62
C ALA A 95 -8.26 -8.98 -11.80
N ILE A 96 -8.47 -10.29 -12.01
CA ILE A 96 -9.35 -10.80 -13.08
C ILE A 96 -10.78 -10.28 -12.90
N ASN A 97 -11.33 -10.30 -11.68
CA ASN A 97 -12.69 -9.84 -11.40
C ASN A 97 -12.83 -8.33 -11.61
N CYS A 98 -11.86 -7.52 -11.15
CA CYS A 98 -11.85 -6.07 -11.38
C CYS A 98 -11.72 -5.74 -12.88
N LEU A 99 -10.82 -6.41 -13.61
CA LEU A 99 -10.65 -6.22 -15.06
C LEU A 99 -11.87 -6.66 -15.85
N GLY A 100 -12.50 -7.78 -15.46
CA GLY A 100 -13.75 -8.24 -16.05
C GLY A 100 -14.91 -7.26 -15.84
N LEU A 101 -15.00 -6.67 -14.63
CA LEU A 101 -15.95 -5.61 -14.35
C LEU A 101 -15.64 -4.36 -15.20
N ALA A 102 -14.38 -3.88 -15.19
CA ALA A 102 -13.96 -2.70 -15.94
C ALA A 102 -14.29 -2.84 -17.43
N LYS A 103 -13.97 -4.00 -18.03
CA LYS A 103 -14.35 -4.31 -19.42
C LYS A 103 -15.86 -4.26 -19.66
N ARG A 104 -16.66 -4.79 -18.73
CA ARG A 104 -18.12 -4.85 -18.88
C ARG A 104 -18.78 -3.48 -18.86
N VAL A 105 -18.34 -2.59 -17.94
CA VAL A 105 -18.95 -1.26 -17.74
C VAL A 105 -18.16 -0.12 -18.37
N ASN A 106 -17.07 -0.43 -19.09
CA ASN A 106 -16.14 0.54 -19.67
C ASN A 106 -15.55 1.51 -18.63
N ALA A 107 -15.24 0.99 -17.44
CA ALA A 107 -14.62 1.76 -16.37
C ALA A 107 -13.10 1.81 -16.50
N ARG A 108 -12.47 2.91 -16.04
CA ARG A 108 -11.02 2.97 -15.81
C ARG A 108 -10.68 2.18 -14.55
N VAL A 109 -9.60 1.38 -14.58
CA VAL A 109 -9.21 0.53 -13.46
C VAL A 109 -7.76 0.75 -13.05
N PHE A 110 -7.57 1.01 -11.76
CA PHE A 110 -6.29 1.23 -11.10
C PHE A 110 -5.85 -0.04 -10.36
N GLN A 111 -4.58 -0.42 -10.49
CA GLN A 111 -3.95 -1.52 -9.78
C GLN A 111 -2.91 -1.00 -8.79
N ALA A 112 -3.14 -1.25 -7.51
CA ALA A 112 -2.11 -1.13 -6.49
C ALA A 112 -1.13 -2.30 -6.60
N SER A 113 -0.04 -2.07 -7.34
CA SER A 113 1.13 -2.94 -7.35
C SER A 113 2.09 -2.51 -6.22
N THR A 114 3.31 -2.98 -6.23
CA THR A 114 4.24 -2.83 -5.11
C THR A 114 5.69 -2.78 -5.60
N SER A 115 6.58 -2.17 -4.82
CA SER A 115 8.02 -2.27 -5.03
C SER A 115 8.56 -3.69 -4.87
N GLU A 116 7.78 -4.60 -4.25
CA GLU A 116 8.17 -6.02 -4.12
C GLU A 116 8.30 -6.74 -5.48
N VAL A 117 7.70 -6.20 -6.56
CA VAL A 117 7.91 -6.72 -7.94
C VAL A 117 9.36 -6.63 -8.39
N TYR A 118 10.17 -5.81 -7.74
CA TYR A 118 11.61 -5.69 -8.00
C TYR A 118 12.46 -6.75 -7.28
N GLY A 119 11.90 -7.44 -6.28
CA GLY A 119 12.61 -8.48 -5.51
C GLY A 119 13.78 -7.95 -4.68
N ASP A 120 14.90 -8.66 -4.69
CA ASP A 120 16.20 -8.17 -4.17
C ASP A 120 16.94 -7.46 -5.31
N PRO A 121 16.85 -6.12 -5.42
CA PRO A 121 17.23 -5.42 -6.63
C PRO A 121 18.74 -5.28 -6.78
N GLU A 122 19.22 -5.49 -8.02
CA GLU A 122 20.60 -5.22 -8.44
C GLU A 122 20.80 -3.78 -8.91
N VAL A 123 19.71 -3.01 -9.10
CA VAL A 123 19.68 -1.62 -9.55
C VAL A 123 19.17 -0.73 -8.42
N HIS A 124 19.86 0.37 -8.14
CA HIS A 124 19.53 1.30 -7.08
C HIS A 124 19.80 2.76 -7.49
N PRO A 125 18.81 3.68 -7.39
CA PRO A 125 17.40 3.46 -7.11
C PRO A 125 16.71 2.64 -8.20
N GLN A 126 15.52 2.06 -7.91
CA GLN A 126 14.80 1.21 -8.85
C GLN A 126 13.93 2.03 -9.80
N PRO A 127 14.24 2.08 -11.13
CA PRO A 127 13.37 2.67 -12.14
C PRO A 127 12.29 1.67 -12.60
N GLU A 128 11.20 2.15 -13.18
CA GLU A 128 10.10 1.31 -13.66
C GLU A 128 10.52 0.34 -14.78
N SER A 129 11.56 0.67 -15.53
CA SER A 129 12.14 -0.19 -16.59
C SER A 129 12.89 -1.41 -16.05
N TYR A 130 13.22 -1.46 -14.76
CA TYR A 130 13.88 -2.61 -14.15
C TYR A 130 12.88 -3.75 -13.92
N TRP A 131 13.17 -4.94 -14.46
CA TRP A 131 12.27 -6.10 -14.40
C TRP A 131 12.28 -6.83 -13.07
N GLY A 132 13.27 -6.56 -12.23
CA GLY A 132 13.39 -7.15 -10.91
C GLY A 132 14.11 -8.49 -10.86
N SER A 133 14.46 -8.88 -9.64
CA SER A 133 15.11 -10.17 -9.29
C SER A 133 14.29 -10.82 -8.16
N VAL A 134 13.19 -11.48 -8.50
CA VAL A 134 12.25 -12.07 -7.54
C VAL A 134 12.51 -13.56 -7.38
N ASN A 135 12.54 -14.03 -6.12
CA ASN A 135 12.54 -15.46 -5.82
C ASN A 135 11.13 -16.05 -6.07
N PRO A 136 10.93 -16.93 -7.09
CA PRO A 136 9.59 -17.40 -7.44
C PRO A 136 9.02 -18.46 -6.48
N ILE A 137 9.84 -19.01 -5.58
CA ILE A 137 9.48 -20.11 -4.66
C ILE A 137 9.77 -19.77 -3.19
N GLY A 138 10.15 -18.53 -2.89
CA GLY A 138 10.43 -18.06 -1.55
C GLY A 138 9.16 -17.88 -0.71
N ILE A 139 9.34 -17.66 0.58
CA ILE A 139 8.25 -17.44 1.54
C ILE A 139 7.41 -16.19 1.23
N ARG A 140 7.97 -15.20 0.50
CA ARG A 140 7.31 -13.96 0.09
C ARG A 140 6.63 -14.06 -1.28
N SER A 141 6.93 -15.11 -2.07
CA SER A 141 6.51 -15.24 -3.48
C SER A 141 5.00 -15.22 -3.69
N CYS A 142 4.21 -15.62 -2.69
CA CYS A 142 2.74 -15.52 -2.76
C CYS A 142 2.25 -14.07 -2.96
N TYR A 143 2.99 -13.10 -2.43
CA TYR A 143 2.71 -11.69 -2.60
C TYR A 143 3.43 -11.13 -3.83
N ASP A 144 4.74 -11.33 -3.93
CA ASP A 144 5.60 -10.76 -4.96
C ASP A 144 5.17 -11.23 -6.36
N GLU A 145 5.09 -12.54 -6.59
CA GLU A 145 4.64 -13.12 -7.85
C GLU A 145 3.14 -12.89 -8.10
N GLY A 146 2.32 -12.86 -7.05
CA GLY A 146 0.91 -12.49 -7.16
C GLY A 146 0.72 -11.08 -7.74
N LYS A 147 1.51 -10.12 -7.30
CA LYS A 147 1.49 -8.73 -7.81
C LYS A 147 2.08 -8.62 -9.21
N ARG A 148 3.17 -9.35 -9.53
CA ARG A 148 3.73 -9.43 -10.89
C ARG A 148 2.72 -10.01 -11.88
N CYS A 149 2.04 -11.09 -11.50
CA CYS A 149 0.97 -11.68 -12.30
C CYS A 149 -0.19 -10.70 -12.53
N ALA A 150 -0.58 -9.94 -11.49
CA ALA A 150 -1.61 -8.91 -11.63
C ALA A 150 -1.21 -7.81 -12.63
N GLU A 151 0.03 -7.31 -12.60
CA GLU A 151 0.52 -6.36 -13.62
C GLU A 151 0.42 -6.96 -15.03
N THR A 152 0.84 -8.23 -15.23
CA THR A 152 0.74 -8.92 -16.52
C THR A 152 -0.72 -8.96 -17.00
N LEU A 153 -1.67 -9.38 -16.13
CA LEU A 153 -3.09 -9.42 -16.45
C LEU A 153 -3.64 -8.04 -16.87
N PHE A 154 -3.26 -6.97 -16.16
CA PHE A 154 -3.68 -5.62 -16.49
C PHE A 154 -3.22 -5.23 -17.90
N PHE A 155 -1.95 -5.43 -18.22
CA PHE A 155 -1.43 -5.14 -19.55
C PHE A 155 -2.06 -6.02 -20.64
N ASP A 156 -2.35 -7.29 -20.38
CA ASP A 156 -2.99 -8.17 -21.38
C ASP A 156 -4.45 -7.77 -21.63
N TYR A 157 -5.21 -7.42 -20.60
CA TYR A 157 -6.55 -6.84 -20.77
C TYR A 157 -6.53 -5.51 -21.53
N HIS A 158 -5.54 -4.67 -21.27
CA HIS A 158 -5.36 -3.43 -22.02
C HIS A 158 -5.08 -3.70 -23.51
N ARG A 159 -4.07 -4.57 -23.81
CA ARG A 159 -3.66 -4.90 -25.19
C ARG A 159 -4.74 -5.62 -26.00
N GLN A 160 -5.43 -6.57 -25.36
CA GLN A 160 -6.39 -7.44 -26.06
C GLN A 160 -7.81 -6.91 -26.06
N ASN A 161 -8.20 -6.17 -25.04
CA ASN A 161 -9.59 -5.75 -24.83
C ASN A 161 -9.77 -4.24 -24.75
N GLY A 162 -8.70 -3.44 -24.82
CA GLY A 162 -8.77 -1.98 -24.72
C GLY A 162 -9.20 -1.45 -23.36
N VAL A 163 -9.07 -2.24 -22.28
CA VAL A 163 -9.40 -1.78 -20.93
C VAL A 163 -8.48 -0.62 -20.55
N ASP A 164 -9.05 0.47 -20.05
CA ASP A 164 -8.31 1.66 -19.59
C ASP A 164 -7.74 1.41 -18.20
N ILE A 165 -6.43 1.16 -18.13
CA ILE A 165 -5.72 0.74 -16.91
C ILE A 165 -4.81 1.82 -16.37
N ARG A 166 -4.57 1.78 -15.05
CA ARG A 166 -3.51 2.53 -14.36
C ARG A 166 -2.79 1.59 -13.39
N ILE A 167 -1.45 1.60 -13.39
CA ILE A 167 -0.66 0.73 -12.50
C ILE A 167 0.32 1.59 -11.71
N VAL A 168 0.28 1.47 -10.38
CA VAL A 168 1.25 2.09 -9.47
C VAL A 168 2.08 1.02 -8.78
N ARG A 169 3.39 1.25 -8.64
CA ARG A 169 4.28 0.48 -7.77
C ARG A 169 4.52 1.27 -6.49
N ILE A 170 3.88 0.80 -5.42
CA ILE A 170 3.90 1.46 -4.11
C ILE A 170 5.16 1.06 -3.37
N PHE A 171 5.92 2.04 -2.90
CA PHE A 171 7.02 1.84 -1.96
C PHE A 171 6.54 1.94 -0.51
N ASN A 172 7.42 1.65 0.47
CA ASN A 172 7.02 1.60 1.87
C ASN A 172 6.26 2.86 2.28
N THR A 173 5.08 2.64 2.82
CA THR A 173 4.15 3.72 3.20
C THR A 173 3.74 3.55 4.64
N TYR A 174 3.61 4.67 5.35
CA TYR A 174 3.21 4.72 6.75
C TYR A 174 2.17 5.82 6.99
N GLY A 175 1.51 5.77 8.15
CA GLY A 175 0.54 6.78 8.58
C GLY A 175 -0.54 6.23 9.50
N PRO A 176 -1.48 7.08 9.93
CA PRO A 176 -2.67 6.70 10.67
C PRO A 176 -3.46 5.58 9.99
N ARG A 177 -4.25 4.83 10.74
CA ARG A 177 -5.04 3.67 10.29
C ARG A 177 -4.24 2.43 9.86
N MET A 178 -2.92 2.43 10.01
CA MET A 178 -2.18 1.16 10.02
C MET A 178 -2.62 0.33 11.23
N SER A 179 -2.59 -1.00 11.06
CA SER A 179 -2.85 -1.90 12.20
C SER A 179 -1.67 -1.84 13.17
N PRO A 180 -1.91 -1.84 14.50
CA PRO A 180 -0.83 -2.03 15.49
C PRO A 180 -0.10 -3.36 15.33
N GLU A 181 -0.76 -4.36 14.75
CA GLU A 181 -0.23 -5.70 14.49
C GLU A 181 0.22 -5.87 13.03
N ASP A 182 0.48 -4.77 12.33
CA ASP A 182 0.86 -4.77 10.91
C ASP A 182 2.18 -5.50 10.65
N GLY A 183 3.11 -5.44 11.60
CA GLY A 183 4.43 -6.10 11.51
C GLY A 183 5.45 -5.34 10.67
N ARG A 184 5.11 -4.20 10.06
CA ARG A 184 6.07 -3.33 9.37
C ARG A 184 6.79 -2.42 10.35
N VAL A 185 8.01 -2.03 10.00
CA VAL A 185 8.95 -1.39 10.91
C VAL A 185 8.40 -0.13 11.62
N VAL A 186 7.74 0.79 10.89
CA VAL A 186 7.24 2.04 11.48
C VAL A 186 6.17 1.76 12.54
N SER A 187 5.17 0.92 12.22
CA SER A 187 4.13 0.54 13.19
C SER A 187 4.71 -0.22 14.39
N ASN A 188 5.64 -1.16 14.15
CA ASN A 188 6.27 -1.93 15.23
C ASN A 188 7.02 -1.02 16.21
N PHE A 189 7.89 -0.14 15.70
CA PHE A 189 8.68 0.74 16.56
C PHE A 189 7.80 1.68 17.39
N ILE A 190 6.77 2.28 16.76
CA ILE A 190 5.85 3.16 17.45
C ILE A 190 5.05 2.40 18.53
N VAL A 191 4.52 1.22 18.21
CA VAL A 191 3.72 0.43 19.17
C VAL A 191 4.58 -0.05 20.34
N GLN A 192 5.80 -0.55 20.06
CA GLN A 192 6.76 -0.94 21.11
C GLN A 192 7.10 0.24 22.01
N ALA A 193 7.43 1.40 21.43
CA ALA A 193 7.74 2.61 22.17
C ALA A 193 6.57 3.07 23.07
N LEU A 194 5.34 3.08 22.55
CA LEU A 194 4.15 3.50 23.31
C LEU A 194 3.77 2.53 24.43
N ARG A 195 4.12 1.23 24.27
CA ARG A 195 3.92 0.21 25.31
C ARG A 195 5.06 0.16 26.34
N GLY A 196 6.14 0.90 26.13
CA GLY A 196 7.35 0.83 26.97
C GLY A 196 8.12 -0.48 26.79
N GLU A 197 7.90 -1.18 25.68
CA GLU A 197 8.64 -2.39 25.29
C GLU A 197 9.96 -2.01 24.61
N ASP A 198 10.97 -2.89 24.63
CA ASP A 198 12.20 -2.66 23.91
C ASP A 198 11.95 -2.62 22.39
N ILE A 199 12.58 -1.69 21.67
CA ILE A 199 12.45 -1.52 20.21
C ILE A 199 13.38 -2.52 19.52
N THR A 200 12.77 -3.43 18.72
CA THR A 200 13.49 -4.52 18.08
C THR A 200 13.98 -4.13 16.68
N ILE A 201 15.29 -4.06 16.49
CA ILE A 201 15.93 -3.90 15.18
C ILE A 201 16.46 -5.25 14.71
N TYR A 202 16.12 -5.65 13.48
CA TYR A 202 16.69 -6.84 12.87
C TYR A 202 18.05 -6.50 12.21
N GLY A 203 19.09 -7.31 12.52
CA GLY A 203 20.46 -7.03 12.09
C GLY A 203 21.12 -5.92 12.91
N ASP A 204 22.07 -5.22 12.31
CA ASP A 204 22.82 -4.13 12.95
C ASP A 204 22.12 -2.76 12.84
N GLY A 205 21.01 -2.67 12.10
CA GLY A 205 20.26 -1.43 11.90
C GLY A 205 20.82 -0.49 10.83
N SER A 206 21.88 -0.88 10.12
CA SER A 206 22.49 -0.09 9.04
C SER A 206 21.72 -0.17 7.71
N GLN A 207 20.85 -1.15 7.55
CA GLN A 207 19.99 -1.27 6.35
C GLN A 207 19.10 -0.06 6.20
N THR A 208 19.01 0.46 4.97
CA THR A 208 18.21 1.64 4.65
C THR A 208 16.84 1.29 4.07
N ARG A 209 15.86 2.13 4.34
CA ARG A 209 14.54 2.13 3.72
C ARG A 209 14.07 3.55 3.48
N SER A 210 13.27 3.72 2.44
CA SER A 210 12.55 4.95 2.19
C SER A 210 11.11 4.83 2.69
N PHE A 211 10.54 5.92 3.22
CA PHE A 211 9.20 5.91 3.80
C PHE A 211 8.38 7.05 3.24
N CYS A 212 7.27 6.74 2.58
CA CYS A 212 6.32 7.71 2.04
C CYS A 212 5.14 7.87 3.00
N TYR A 213 4.77 9.09 3.31
CA TYR A 213 3.58 9.34 4.09
C TYR A 213 2.31 9.10 3.26
N TYR A 214 1.25 8.58 3.90
CA TYR A 214 0.06 8.14 3.19
C TYR A 214 -0.60 9.22 2.31
N SER A 215 -0.60 10.49 2.77
CA SER A 215 -1.27 11.57 2.04
C SER A 215 -0.60 11.87 0.69
N ASP A 216 0.74 11.81 0.66
CA ASP A 216 1.50 11.96 -0.58
C ASP A 216 1.21 10.81 -1.54
N LEU A 217 1.13 9.58 -1.00
CA LEU A 217 0.81 8.41 -1.81
C LEU A 217 -0.60 8.51 -2.42
N ILE A 218 -1.60 8.91 -1.63
CA ILE A 218 -2.98 9.09 -2.10
C ILE A 218 -3.07 10.18 -3.17
N ASP A 219 -2.34 11.29 -3.03
CA ASP A 219 -2.26 12.32 -4.07
C ASP A 219 -1.69 11.76 -5.38
N GLY A 220 -0.64 10.91 -5.29
CA GLY A 220 -0.08 10.21 -6.44
C GLY A 220 -1.08 9.28 -7.12
N PHE A 221 -1.90 8.56 -6.35
CA PHE A 221 -2.94 7.67 -6.88
C PHE A 221 -3.99 8.45 -7.68
N VAL A 222 -4.49 9.55 -7.11
CA VAL A 222 -5.50 10.38 -7.76
C VAL A 222 -4.93 10.99 -9.04
N ARG A 223 -3.73 11.56 -9.01
CA ARG A 223 -3.09 12.13 -10.20
C ARG A 223 -2.88 11.10 -11.31
N LEU A 224 -2.43 9.87 -10.97
CA LEU A 224 -2.27 8.81 -11.96
C LEU A 224 -3.62 8.37 -12.53
N MET A 225 -4.66 8.27 -11.68
CA MET A 225 -6.00 7.89 -12.13
C MET A 225 -6.61 8.91 -13.10
N GLU A 226 -6.29 10.19 -12.97
CA GLU A 226 -6.76 11.26 -13.83
C GLU A 226 -5.99 11.37 -15.16
N GLN A 227 -4.82 10.73 -15.28
CA GLN A 227 -4.04 10.75 -16.52
C GLN A 227 -4.71 9.98 -17.65
N ASP A 228 -4.75 10.57 -18.85
CA ASP A 228 -5.37 9.92 -20.01
C ASP A 228 -4.41 9.00 -20.77
N LYS A 229 -3.13 9.31 -20.80
CA LYS A 229 -2.15 8.62 -21.65
C LYS A 229 -1.20 7.68 -20.89
N LEU A 230 -0.95 7.95 -19.62
CA LEU A 230 0.01 7.19 -18.82
C LEU A 230 -0.67 6.00 -18.17
N VAL A 231 -0.42 4.80 -18.68
CA VAL A 231 -0.95 3.54 -18.10
C VAL A 231 -0.10 3.04 -16.92
N GLY A 232 1.15 3.46 -16.84
CA GLY A 232 2.12 2.95 -15.86
C GLY A 232 2.94 1.75 -16.37
N PRO A 233 3.63 1.00 -15.50
CA PRO A 233 3.68 1.25 -14.05
C PRO A 233 4.37 2.57 -13.71
N VAL A 234 3.97 3.17 -12.58
CA VAL A 234 4.62 4.38 -12.04
C VAL A 234 5.03 4.12 -10.60
N ASN A 235 6.26 4.41 -10.26
CA ASN A 235 6.74 4.36 -8.88
C ASN A 235 6.20 5.54 -8.09
N ILE A 236 5.53 5.26 -6.98
CA ILE A 236 5.10 6.27 -6.00
C ILE A 236 5.72 5.93 -4.65
N GLY A 237 6.55 6.81 -4.14
CA GLY A 237 7.28 6.64 -2.89
C GLY A 237 8.20 7.83 -2.61
N ASN A 238 8.74 7.92 -1.41
CA ASN A 238 9.70 8.95 -1.04
C ASN A 238 11.13 8.42 -1.28
N PRO A 239 11.99 9.11 -2.06
CA PRO A 239 13.38 8.66 -2.28
C PRO A 239 14.31 8.93 -1.10
N GLY A 240 13.89 9.69 -0.08
CA GLY A 240 14.68 9.88 1.15
C GLY A 240 14.89 8.58 1.90
N GLU A 241 16.13 8.20 2.14
CA GLU A 241 16.49 6.98 2.85
C GLU A 241 16.85 7.26 4.30
N PHE A 242 16.43 6.36 5.18
CA PHE A 242 16.76 6.34 6.60
C PHE A 242 17.24 4.95 7.00
N THR A 243 18.23 4.88 7.85
CA THR A 243 18.62 3.62 8.50
C THR A 243 17.56 3.20 9.51
N MET A 244 17.50 1.92 9.81
CA MET A 244 16.59 1.43 10.86
C MET A 244 16.93 2.00 12.22
N LEU A 245 18.23 2.27 12.46
CA LEU A 245 18.69 2.91 13.69
C LEU A 245 18.18 4.35 13.80
N GLU A 246 18.35 5.17 12.75
CA GLU A 246 17.83 6.55 12.72
C GLU A 246 16.31 6.61 12.93
N LEU A 247 15.55 5.69 12.32
CA LEU A 247 14.11 5.61 12.52
C LEU A 247 13.75 5.29 13.98
N ALA A 248 14.44 4.32 14.60
CA ALA A 248 14.21 3.95 16.00
C ALA A 248 14.53 5.12 16.95
N GLU A 249 15.64 5.81 16.73
CA GLU A 249 16.03 6.98 17.52
C GLU A 249 15.01 8.12 17.42
N LYS A 250 14.49 8.40 16.20
CA LYS A 250 13.41 9.38 15.99
C LYS A 250 12.14 8.99 16.74
N VAL A 251 11.72 7.72 16.68
CA VAL A 251 10.54 7.25 17.40
C VAL A 251 10.73 7.38 18.92
N ILE A 252 11.89 7.04 19.47
CA ILE A 252 12.22 7.23 20.89
C ILE A 252 12.10 8.71 21.26
N GLN A 253 12.71 9.59 20.48
CA GLN A 253 12.69 11.03 20.73
C GLN A 253 11.26 11.59 20.70
N LEU A 254 10.45 11.23 19.69
CA LEU A 254 9.08 11.77 19.52
C LEU A 254 8.08 11.20 20.53
N THR A 255 8.26 9.96 20.98
CA THR A 255 7.40 9.34 21.99
C THR A 255 7.79 9.71 23.43
N GLY A 256 9.05 10.06 23.66
CA GLY A 256 9.63 10.28 25.00
C GLY A 256 9.76 9.01 25.83
N THR A 257 9.72 7.82 25.18
CA THR A 257 9.83 6.52 25.84
C THR A 257 11.22 6.30 26.46
N GLN A 258 11.28 5.40 27.45
CA GLN A 258 12.54 4.88 28.00
C GLN A 258 12.93 3.51 27.40
N SER A 259 12.28 3.11 26.33
CA SER A 259 12.56 1.86 25.61
C SER A 259 14.00 1.83 25.11
N ARG A 260 14.62 0.64 25.20
CA ARG A 260 15.97 0.43 24.68
C ARG A 260 15.88 -0.16 23.28
N ILE A 261 16.90 0.05 22.47
CA ILE A 261 17.06 -0.64 21.20
C ILE A 261 17.72 -2.00 21.47
N VAL A 262 17.10 -3.07 20.95
CA VAL A 262 17.62 -4.44 21.00
C VAL A 262 17.75 -4.98 19.58
N HIS A 263 18.74 -5.87 19.36
CA HIS A 263 19.03 -6.41 18.04
C HIS A 263 18.66 -7.89 17.97
N GLU A 264 18.00 -8.29 16.87
CA GLU A 264 17.65 -9.67 16.55
C GLU A 264 18.20 -10.09 15.18
N ALA A 265 18.18 -11.41 14.90
CA ALA A 265 18.64 -11.93 13.61
C ALA A 265 17.76 -11.46 12.45
N LEU A 266 18.37 -11.14 11.30
CA LEU A 266 17.64 -10.77 10.09
C LEU A 266 16.70 -11.90 9.63
N PRO A 267 15.45 -11.57 9.25
CA PRO A 267 14.56 -12.52 8.60
C PRO A 267 15.13 -13.01 7.26
N ALA A 268 14.71 -14.21 6.85
CA ALA A 268 15.04 -14.73 5.53
C ALA A 268 14.33 -13.91 4.42
N ASP A 269 14.98 -13.75 3.27
CA ASP A 269 14.46 -13.09 2.07
C ASP A 269 14.10 -11.58 2.25
N ASP A 270 14.67 -10.89 3.26
CA ASP A 270 14.45 -9.44 3.39
C ASP A 270 15.37 -8.67 2.42
N PRO A 271 14.83 -7.82 1.53
CA PRO A 271 15.63 -7.06 0.57
C PRO A 271 16.64 -6.14 1.28
N LYS A 272 17.85 -6.04 0.75
CA LYS A 272 18.92 -5.22 1.35
C LYS A 272 18.66 -3.72 1.21
N GLN A 273 18.16 -3.29 0.04
CA GLN A 273 17.93 -1.87 -0.28
C GLN A 273 16.62 -1.71 -1.07
N ARG A 274 15.89 -0.63 -0.80
CA ARG A 274 14.67 -0.30 -1.51
C ARG A 274 14.47 1.21 -1.57
N GLN A 275 14.70 1.81 -2.76
CA GLN A 275 14.56 3.25 -3.01
C GLN A 275 13.89 3.48 -4.36
N PRO A 276 12.79 4.24 -4.45
CA PRO A 276 12.17 4.54 -5.73
C PRO A 276 12.99 5.52 -6.55
N ASP A 277 13.16 5.26 -7.84
CA ASP A 277 13.30 6.31 -8.81
C ASP A 277 11.90 6.86 -9.10
N ILE A 278 11.69 8.17 -8.91
CA ILE A 278 10.40 8.85 -9.06
C ILE A 278 10.38 9.85 -10.21
N GLU A 279 11.35 9.79 -11.10
CA GLU A 279 11.46 10.77 -12.20
C GLU A 279 10.25 10.72 -13.13
N LEU A 280 9.70 9.53 -13.39
CA LEU A 280 8.47 9.39 -14.17
C LEU A 280 7.27 10.05 -13.48
N ALA A 281 7.11 9.89 -12.18
CA ALA A 281 6.05 10.55 -11.43
C ALA A 281 6.20 12.09 -11.44
N LYS A 282 7.41 12.60 -11.32
CA LYS A 282 7.69 14.05 -11.39
C LYS A 282 7.34 14.63 -12.76
N THR A 283 7.80 13.99 -13.82
CA THR A 283 7.66 14.51 -15.19
C THR A 283 6.25 14.37 -15.74
N GLU A 284 5.59 13.23 -15.50
CA GLU A 284 4.29 12.92 -16.09
C GLU A 284 3.10 13.29 -15.21
N LEU A 285 3.26 13.27 -13.86
CA LEU A 285 2.19 13.57 -12.92
C LEU A 285 2.39 14.93 -12.22
N GLY A 286 3.55 15.56 -12.33
CA GLY A 286 3.92 16.72 -11.51
C GLY A 286 3.87 16.39 -10.01
N TRP A 287 4.19 15.12 -9.68
CA TRP A 287 4.09 14.58 -8.32
C TRP A 287 5.47 14.38 -7.70
N GLU A 288 5.60 14.80 -6.46
CA GLU A 288 6.70 14.47 -5.56
C GLU A 288 6.20 14.41 -4.11
N PRO A 289 6.85 13.63 -3.22
CA PRO A 289 6.48 13.60 -1.81
C PRO A 289 6.80 14.95 -1.16
N ARG A 290 5.95 15.37 -0.21
CA ARG A 290 6.04 16.67 0.46
C ARG A 290 6.13 16.58 1.97
N VAL A 291 5.63 15.48 2.54
CA VAL A 291 5.59 15.30 3.99
C VAL A 291 6.91 14.72 4.45
N GLU A 292 7.59 15.46 5.33
CA GLU A 292 8.84 15.02 5.96
C GLU A 292 8.56 13.90 6.96
N LEU A 293 9.58 13.01 7.17
CA LEU A 293 9.43 11.84 8.04
C LEU A 293 8.99 12.22 9.46
N ASP A 294 9.58 13.26 10.04
CA ASP A 294 9.28 13.68 11.41
C ASP A 294 7.83 14.17 11.55
N GLU A 295 7.32 14.91 10.57
CA GLU A 295 5.95 15.39 10.52
C GLU A 295 4.96 14.21 10.47
N GLY A 296 5.16 13.29 9.52
CA GLY A 296 4.31 12.12 9.39
C GLY A 296 4.39 11.17 10.58
N LEU A 297 5.56 11.06 11.25
CA LEU A 297 5.70 10.25 12.47
C LEU A 297 4.89 10.82 13.63
N VAL A 298 4.87 12.14 13.83
CA VAL A 298 4.06 12.77 14.89
C VAL A 298 2.58 12.40 14.76
N GLU A 299 1.98 12.58 13.59
CA GLU A 299 0.57 12.22 13.36
C GLU A 299 0.32 10.72 13.53
N THR A 300 1.27 9.89 13.08
CA THR A 300 1.16 8.44 13.20
C THR A 300 1.24 7.97 14.66
N ILE A 301 2.13 8.57 15.45
CA ILE A 301 2.28 8.30 16.89
C ILE A 301 1.01 8.69 17.63
N ASP A 302 0.43 9.86 17.35
CA ASP A 302 -0.79 10.34 18.01
C ASP A 302 -2.00 9.45 17.69
N TYR A 303 -2.07 8.94 16.44
CA TYR A 303 -3.07 7.96 16.08
C TYR A 303 -2.90 6.65 16.89
N PHE A 304 -1.69 6.09 16.96
CA PHE A 304 -1.46 4.85 17.71
C PHE A 304 -1.66 5.03 19.22
N ARG A 305 -1.30 6.19 19.78
CA ARG A 305 -1.59 6.51 21.20
C ARG A 305 -3.09 6.45 21.45
N THR A 306 -3.89 7.15 20.65
CA THR A 306 -5.36 7.13 20.75
C THR A 306 -5.93 5.72 20.52
N TYR A 307 -5.33 4.95 19.62
CA TYR A 307 -5.78 3.59 19.32
C TYR A 307 -5.53 2.63 20.48
N LEU A 308 -4.39 2.72 21.15
CA LEU A 308 -4.01 1.82 22.25
C LEU A 308 -4.75 2.14 23.55
N ASP A 309 -5.22 3.36 23.73
CA ASP A 309 -6.00 3.81 24.89
C ASP A 309 -7.50 3.50 24.77
N SER A 310 -7.99 3.03 23.61
CA SER A 310 -9.41 2.75 23.31
C SER A 310 -9.73 1.26 23.27
#